data_94e606529c97e01bbe194ee364a0cb14
#
_entry.id   94e606529c97e01bbe194ee364a0cb14
#
_cell.length_a   1.000
_cell.length_b   1.000
_cell.length_c   1.000
_cell.angle_alpha   90.00
_cell.angle_beta   90.00
_cell.angle_gamma   90.00
#
_symmetry.space_group_name_H-M   'P 1'
#
loop_
_entity.id
_entity.type
_entity.pdbx_description
1 polymer ?
#
loop_
_entity_poly.entity_id
_entity_poly.type
_entity_poly.pdbx_seq_one_letter_code
_entity_poly.pdbx_strand_id
1 'polypeptide(L)'
;FARRFLFLNHGFVFTDVGMAWEIFSLRFLRQVVNDNILPLQAFANGSRRAPQAGALLIWQKGGEFHETGHVAVITQLLDDRVRIAEQNVIHSPLPMGQQWTRELRLSVEDGCYTLHDTFNDTEILGWMIQTEETEHSIPQQEIDGELLKISGARLKNNRQFDGKWLNENDALQQAYVRANGHVINNDPCQYFTITESAEQELIKATNELHLMYLHATDKVLKDDSLLALFDIPKILWPRLRLSWQWRRHHMITGRMDFCMDERGIKVYEYNADSASCHTE
;
A
#
# COMPACT_ATOMS: atom_id res chain seq x y z
N PHE A 1 -9.25 -10.54 -9.29
CA PHE A 1 -10.58 -11.02 -8.83
C PHE A 1 -10.98 -10.37 -7.52
N ALA A 2 -10.27 -10.60 -6.41
CA ALA A 2 -10.61 -10.09 -5.08
C ALA A 2 -10.78 -8.56 -5.04
N ARG A 3 -9.86 -7.79 -5.64
CA ARG A 3 -9.95 -6.34 -5.74
C ARG A 3 -11.20 -5.88 -6.50
N ARG A 4 -11.56 -6.57 -7.58
CA ARG A 4 -12.79 -6.30 -8.34
C ARG A 4 -14.04 -6.62 -7.51
N PHE A 5 -14.02 -7.70 -6.74
CA PHE A 5 -15.11 -8.05 -5.82
C PHE A 5 -15.35 -6.94 -4.80
N LEU A 6 -14.31 -6.47 -4.12
CA LEU A 6 -14.40 -5.38 -3.15
C LEU A 6 -14.93 -4.08 -3.79
N PHE A 7 -14.45 -3.77 -4.99
CA PHE A 7 -14.92 -2.60 -5.73
C PHE A 7 -16.41 -2.66 -6.07
N LEU A 8 -16.85 -3.78 -6.65
CA LEU A 8 -18.24 -3.91 -7.12
C LEU A 8 -19.26 -4.03 -5.98
N ASN A 9 -18.89 -4.66 -4.87
CA ASN A 9 -19.82 -4.91 -3.76
C ASN A 9 -19.74 -3.85 -2.65
N HIS A 10 -18.58 -3.22 -2.46
CA HIS A 10 -18.35 -2.34 -1.33
C HIS A 10 -17.80 -0.95 -1.72
N GLY A 11 -17.43 -0.75 -2.97
CA GLY A 11 -16.91 0.54 -3.47
C GLY A 11 -15.48 0.87 -3.01
N PHE A 12 -14.73 -0.10 -2.50
CA PHE A 12 -13.35 0.11 -2.08
C PHE A 12 -12.39 -0.91 -2.71
N VAL A 13 -11.10 -0.57 -2.68
CA VAL A 13 -10.01 -1.38 -3.23
C VAL A 13 -8.81 -1.35 -2.29
N PHE A 14 -7.99 -2.39 -2.32
CA PHE A 14 -6.66 -2.37 -1.73
C PHE A 14 -5.62 -1.91 -2.76
N THR A 15 -4.45 -1.48 -2.29
CA THR A 15 -3.29 -1.10 -3.11
C THR A 15 -2.82 -2.29 -3.95
N ASP A 16 -2.30 -2.04 -5.14
CA ASP A 16 -1.70 -3.08 -5.97
C ASP A 16 -0.49 -3.70 -5.24
N VAL A 17 -0.40 -5.00 -5.33
CA VAL A 17 0.72 -5.80 -4.82
C VAL A 17 1.19 -6.73 -5.94
N GLY A 18 2.45 -7.13 -5.90
CA GLY A 18 3.02 -8.01 -6.90
C GLY A 18 2.43 -9.43 -6.86
N MET A 19 2.22 -9.94 -5.66
CA MET A 19 1.80 -11.32 -5.41
C MET A 19 0.60 -11.38 -4.46
N ALA A 20 -0.21 -12.44 -4.56
CA ALA A 20 -1.45 -12.56 -3.77
C ALA A 20 -1.18 -12.70 -2.26
N TRP A 21 -0.11 -13.36 -1.86
CA TRP A 21 0.24 -13.50 -0.44
C TRP A 21 0.60 -12.17 0.22
N GLU A 22 1.10 -11.19 -0.53
CA GLU A 22 1.45 -9.86 -0.03
C GLU A 22 0.23 -9.06 0.42
N ILE A 23 -0.97 -9.39 -0.08
CA ILE A 23 -2.22 -8.78 0.37
C ILE A 23 -2.35 -8.89 1.90
N PHE A 24 -1.86 -9.98 2.51
CA PHE A 24 -1.96 -10.21 3.95
C PHE A 24 -1.22 -9.17 4.81
N SER A 25 -0.26 -8.47 4.23
CA SER A 25 0.47 -7.38 4.88
C SER A 25 -0.22 -6.02 4.83
N LEU A 26 -1.23 -5.88 3.99
CA LEU A 26 -1.95 -4.62 3.83
C LEU A 26 -2.78 -4.29 5.09
N ARG A 27 -2.94 -3.01 5.37
CA ARG A 27 -3.69 -2.54 6.56
C ARG A 27 -4.80 -1.56 6.23
N PHE A 28 -4.91 -1.17 4.96
CA PHE A 28 -5.88 -0.18 4.52
C PHE A 28 -6.54 -0.55 3.21
N LEU A 29 -7.79 -0.12 3.08
CA LEU A 29 -8.55 -0.06 1.84
C LEU A 29 -8.79 1.40 1.48
N ARG A 30 -8.93 1.68 0.20
CA ARG A 30 -9.30 3.00 -0.31
C ARG A 30 -10.71 2.95 -0.89
N GLN A 31 -11.58 3.82 -0.42
CA GLN A 31 -12.90 4.00 -1.00
C GLN A 31 -12.78 4.79 -2.32
N VAL A 32 -13.25 4.20 -3.42
CA VAL A 32 -12.99 4.72 -4.78
C VAL A 32 -13.69 6.05 -5.05
N VAL A 33 -14.84 6.30 -4.39
CA VAL A 33 -15.66 7.49 -4.66
C VAL A 33 -15.08 8.76 -4.05
N ASN A 34 -14.54 8.67 -2.84
CA ASN A 34 -14.13 9.82 -2.04
C ASN A 34 -12.69 9.74 -1.52
N ASP A 35 -11.95 8.67 -1.89
CA ASP A 35 -10.58 8.39 -1.43
C ASP A 35 -10.44 8.21 0.09
N ASN A 36 -11.54 7.94 0.80
CA ASN A 36 -11.47 7.63 2.23
C ASN A 36 -10.67 6.34 2.44
N ILE A 37 -9.86 6.34 3.50
CA ILE A 37 -9.10 5.18 3.95
C ILE A 37 -9.93 4.44 4.98
N LEU A 38 -10.02 3.13 4.81
CA LEU A 38 -10.71 2.22 5.70
C LEU A 38 -9.71 1.20 6.24
N PRO A 39 -9.75 0.89 7.53
CA PRO A 39 -8.85 -0.11 8.09
C PRO A 39 -9.17 -1.51 7.55
N LEU A 40 -8.11 -2.28 7.32
CA LEU A 40 -8.17 -3.68 6.89
C LEU A 40 -7.35 -4.50 7.88
N GLN A 41 -8.02 -5.26 8.73
CA GLN A 41 -7.38 -6.06 9.75
C GLN A 41 -7.12 -7.49 9.24
N ALA A 42 -5.91 -7.99 9.51
CA ALA A 42 -5.52 -9.36 9.21
C ALA A 42 -5.61 -10.23 10.47
N PHE A 43 -6.20 -11.42 10.33
CA PHE A 43 -6.35 -12.40 11.40
C PHE A 43 -5.71 -13.71 10.95
N ALA A 44 -4.77 -14.21 11.75
CA ALA A 44 -4.09 -15.48 11.44
C ALA A 44 -5.08 -16.65 11.40
N ASN A 45 -4.79 -17.65 10.60
CA ASN A 45 -5.49 -18.93 10.70
C ASN A 45 -5.25 -19.51 12.09
N GLY A 46 -6.32 -19.85 12.81
CA GLY A 46 -6.27 -20.16 14.25
C GLY A 46 -6.61 -18.96 15.17
N SER A 47 -6.98 -17.81 14.62
CA SER A 47 -7.41 -16.65 15.42
C SER A 47 -8.71 -16.90 16.18
N ARG A 48 -8.90 -16.17 17.27
CA ARG A 48 -10.18 -16.11 17.99
C ARG A 48 -11.23 -15.24 17.29
N ARG A 49 -10.84 -14.44 16.31
CA ARG A 49 -11.77 -13.70 15.46
C ARG A 49 -12.31 -14.64 14.37
N ALA A 50 -13.59 -14.88 14.36
CA ALA A 50 -14.23 -15.71 13.32
C ALA A 50 -14.05 -15.10 11.92
N PRO A 51 -13.83 -15.92 10.88
CA PRO A 51 -13.98 -15.48 9.51
C PRO A 51 -15.43 -15.04 9.23
N GLN A 52 -15.63 -14.18 8.23
CA GLN A 52 -16.97 -13.72 7.87
C GLN A 52 -17.15 -13.61 6.35
N ALA A 53 -18.38 -13.61 5.88
CA ALA A 53 -18.67 -13.37 4.47
C ALA A 53 -18.16 -11.98 4.04
N GLY A 54 -17.56 -11.90 2.87
CA GLY A 54 -16.90 -10.71 2.33
C GLY A 54 -15.43 -10.57 2.72
N ALA A 55 -14.92 -11.36 3.68
CA ALA A 55 -13.50 -11.36 4.03
C ALA A 55 -12.65 -11.93 2.89
N LEU A 56 -11.42 -11.41 2.77
CA LEU A 56 -10.41 -12.01 1.91
C LEU A 56 -9.71 -13.13 2.65
N LEU A 57 -9.58 -14.28 2.03
CA LEU A 57 -8.82 -15.42 2.54
C LEU A 57 -7.52 -15.52 1.77
N ILE A 58 -6.40 -15.60 2.47
CA ILE A 58 -5.07 -15.49 1.88
C ILE A 58 -4.25 -16.74 2.17
N TRP A 59 -3.57 -17.23 1.15
CA TRP A 59 -2.59 -18.32 1.23
C TRP A 59 -1.17 -17.82 1.05
N GLN A 60 -0.27 -18.45 1.77
CA GLN A 60 1.18 -18.32 1.58
C GLN A 60 1.58 -18.88 0.20
N LYS A 61 2.70 -18.39 -0.31
CA LYS A 61 3.38 -19.04 -1.44
C LYS A 61 3.85 -20.44 -1.03
N GLY A 62 3.62 -21.42 -1.88
CA GLY A 62 3.99 -22.83 -1.64
C GLY A 62 2.97 -23.79 -2.20
N GLY A 63 3.33 -25.06 -2.35
CA GLY A 63 2.46 -26.11 -2.87
C GLY A 63 1.82 -25.74 -4.19
N GLU A 64 0.50 -25.89 -4.29
CA GLU A 64 -0.28 -25.54 -5.49
C GLU A 64 -0.12 -24.05 -5.87
N PHE A 65 0.17 -23.18 -4.90
CA PHE A 65 0.31 -21.73 -5.09
C PHE A 65 1.77 -21.25 -5.03
N HIS A 66 2.72 -22.05 -5.48
CA HIS A 66 4.16 -22.00 -5.19
C HIS A 66 4.84 -20.63 -5.36
N GLU A 67 4.51 -19.82 -6.35
CA GLU A 67 5.19 -18.53 -6.56
C GLU A 67 4.37 -17.35 -6.05
N THR A 68 3.07 -17.38 -6.27
CA THR A 68 2.20 -16.21 -6.12
C THR A 68 1.43 -16.17 -4.81
N GLY A 69 1.35 -17.29 -4.08
CA GLY A 69 0.31 -17.45 -3.09
C GLY A 69 -1.07 -17.41 -3.73
N HIS A 70 -2.10 -17.28 -2.93
CA HIS A 70 -3.47 -17.24 -3.44
C HIS A 70 -4.38 -16.32 -2.63
N VAL A 71 -5.47 -15.88 -3.26
CA VAL A 71 -6.53 -15.10 -2.61
C VAL A 71 -7.90 -15.56 -3.06
N ALA A 72 -8.79 -15.76 -2.10
CA ALA A 72 -10.21 -16.00 -2.31
C ALA A 72 -11.07 -15.02 -1.52
N VAL A 73 -12.36 -14.98 -1.83
CA VAL A 73 -13.35 -14.27 -1.04
C VAL A 73 -14.24 -15.28 -0.32
N ILE A 74 -14.42 -15.13 0.99
CA ILE A 74 -15.38 -15.93 1.75
C ILE A 74 -16.79 -15.48 1.35
N THR A 75 -17.58 -16.36 0.76
CA THR A 75 -18.95 -16.05 0.34
C THR A 75 -19.97 -16.41 1.40
N GLN A 76 -19.70 -17.45 2.20
CA GLN A 76 -20.60 -17.91 3.23
C GLN A 76 -19.83 -18.63 4.35
N LEU A 77 -20.24 -18.36 5.59
CA LEU A 77 -19.82 -19.11 6.79
C LEU A 77 -20.93 -20.07 7.17
N LEU A 78 -20.58 -21.34 7.36
CA LEU A 78 -21.44 -22.42 7.86
C LEU A 78 -20.84 -22.95 9.18
N ASP A 79 -21.54 -23.84 9.87
CA ASP A 79 -21.12 -24.30 11.20
C ASP A 79 -19.75 -25.00 11.19
N ASP A 80 -19.46 -25.83 10.18
CA ASP A 80 -18.26 -26.65 10.07
C ASP A 80 -17.41 -26.37 8.81
N ARG A 81 -17.80 -25.35 8.04
CA ARG A 81 -17.13 -25.04 6.76
C ARG A 81 -17.35 -23.59 6.33
N VAL A 82 -16.50 -23.13 5.42
CA VAL A 82 -16.70 -21.87 4.68
C VAL A 82 -16.80 -22.16 3.19
N ARG A 83 -17.62 -21.40 2.48
CA ARG A 83 -17.67 -21.34 1.03
C ARG A 83 -16.86 -20.17 0.53
N ILE A 84 -16.05 -20.42 -0.47
CA ILE A 84 -15.16 -19.40 -1.06
C ILE A 84 -15.42 -19.26 -2.56
N ALA A 85 -15.21 -18.05 -3.07
CA ALA A 85 -15.12 -17.76 -4.49
C ALA A 85 -13.70 -17.32 -4.83
N GLU A 86 -13.15 -17.88 -5.90
CA GLU A 86 -11.77 -17.65 -6.33
C GLU A 86 -11.65 -17.82 -7.83
N GLN A 87 -10.49 -17.44 -8.38
CA GLN A 87 -10.13 -17.69 -9.79
C GLN A 87 -8.83 -18.50 -9.86
N ASN A 88 -8.56 -19.06 -11.02
CA ASN A 88 -7.33 -19.80 -11.35
C ASN A 88 -7.11 -21.13 -10.58
N VAL A 89 -8.14 -21.68 -9.98
CA VAL A 89 -8.09 -22.99 -9.30
C VAL A 89 -8.98 -24.00 -10.01
N ILE A 90 -10.25 -23.67 -10.23
CA ILE A 90 -11.20 -24.51 -10.97
C ILE A 90 -11.35 -23.95 -12.39
N HIS A 91 -10.98 -24.75 -13.39
CA HIS A 91 -11.00 -24.34 -14.80
C HIS A 91 -12.28 -24.77 -15.55
N SER A 92 -13.31 -25.17 -14.84
CA SER A 92 -14.61 -25.50 -15.39
C SER A 92 -15.68 -24.48 -14.95
N PRO A 93 -16.72 -24.27 -15.78
CA PRO A 93 -17.85 -23.42 -15.38
C PRO A 93 -18.51 -23.96 -14.11
N LEU A 94 -18.92 -23.05 -13.22
CA LEU A 94 -19.67 -23.41 -12.05
C LEU A 94 -21.08 -23.94 -12.44
N PRO A 95 -21.63 -24.91 -11.71
CA PRO A 95 -23.00 -25.31 -11.86
C PRO A 95 -23.98 -24.14 -11.78
N MET A 96 -25.07 -24.21 -12.52
CA MET A 96 -26.10 -23.16 -12.53
C MET A 96 -26.60 -22.91 -11.10
N GLY A 97 -26.57 -21.64 -10.65
CA GLY A 97 -26.99 -21.22 -9.31
C GLY A 97 -25.94 -21.34 -8.21
N GLN A 98 -24.80 -21.96 -8.49
CA GLN A 98 -23.71 -22.02 -7.51
C GLN A 98 -22.88 -20.73 -7.56
N GLN A 99 -22.65 -20.12 -6.38
CA GLN A 99 -21.92 -18.87 -6.22
C GLN A 99 -20.58 -19.03 -5.47
N TRP A 100 -20.10 -20.27 -5.34
CA TRP A 100 -18.82 -20.57 -4.70
C TRP A 100 -18.04 -21.60 -5.53
N THR A 101 -16.72 -21.60 -5.39
CA THR A 101 -15.82 -22.53 -6.08
C THR A 101 -15.49 -23.74 -5.24
N ARG A 102 -15.11 -23.51 -3.98
CA ARG A 102 -14.74 -24.59 -3.03
C ARG A 102 -15.42 -24.40 -1.67
N GLU A 103 -15.50 -25.50 -0.92
CA GLU A 103 -15.80 -25.51 0.49
C GLU A 103 -14.54 -25.94 1.26
N LEU A 104 -14.17 -25.16 2.28
CA LEU A 104 -13.06 -25.47 3.19
C LEU A 104 -13.63 -25.87 4.55
N ARG A 105 -13.06 -26.90 5.16
CA ARG A 105 -13.45 -27.30 6.50
C ARG A 105 -13.04 -26.22 7.51
N LEU A 106 -13.92 -25.91 8.43
CA LEU A 106 -13.69 -25.04 9.58
C LEU A 106 -13.72 -25.87 10.85
N SER A 107 -12.69 -25.80 11.67
CA SER A 107 -12.71 -26.31 13.04
C SER A 107 -12.63 -25.16 14.04
N VAL A 108 -13.30 -25.35 15.18
CA VAL A 108 -13.26 -24.39 16.29
C VAL A 108 -12.85 -25.15 17.55
N GLU A 109 -11.67 -24.83 18.07
CA GLU A 109 -11.11 -25.43 19.27
C GLU A 109 -10.71 -24.31 20.24
N ASP A 110 -11.19 -24.36 21.46
CA ASP A 110 -10.95 -23.36 22.52
C ASP A 110 -11.25 -21.90 22.07
N GLY A 111 -12.25 -21.75 21.18
CA GLY A 111 -12.62 -20.45 20.61
C GLY A 111 -11.71 -19.96 19.48
N CYS A 112 -10.76 -20.77 19.00
CA CYS A 112 -9.89 -20.49 17.88
C CYS A 112 -10.45 -21.11 16.60
N TYR A 113 -10.51 -20.33 15.54
CA TYR A 113 -11.06 -20.71 14.22
C TYR A 113 -9.93 -21.13 13.30
N THR A 114 -9.94 -22.36 12.79
CA THR A 114 -8.94 -22.88 11.88
C THR A 114 -9.59 -23.36 10.60
N LEU A 115 -9.16 -22.81 9.47
CA LEU A 115 -9.54 -23.24 8.13
C LEU A 115 -8.52 -24.26 7.60
N HIS A 116 -9.04 -25.33 7.04
CA HIS A 116 -8.22 -26.42 6.48
C HIS A 116 -8.40 -26.41 4.95
N ASP A 117 -7.27 -26.33 4.24
CA ASP A 117 -7.32 -26.36 2.77
C ASP A 117 -7.66 -27.77 2.25
N THR A 118 -8.11 -27.81 1.02
CA THR A 118 -8.34 -29.04 0.27
C THR A 118 -7.08 -29.55 -0.44
N PHE A 119 -6.06 -28.71 -0.57
CA PHE A 119 -4.73 -29.07 -1.08
C PHE A 119 -3.78 -29.39 0.06
N ASN A 120 -2.92 -30.41 -0.13
CA ASN A 120 -2.10 -30.91 0.96
C ASN A 120 -0.91 -30.04 1.33
N ASP A 121 -0.29 -29.37 0.34
CA ASP A 121 0.98 -28.66 0.53
C ASP A 121 0.79 -27.14 0.45
N THR A 122 -0.35 -26.65 0.94
CA THR A 122 -0.68 -25.24 0.99
C THR A 122 -0.89 -24.78 2.42
N GLU A 123 -0.56 -23.52 2.68
CA GLU A 123 -0.72 -22.88 3.98
C GLU A 123 -1.68 -21.70 3.87
N ILE A 124 -2.76 -21.72 4.64
CA ILE A 124 -3.66 -20.58 4.81
C ILE A 124 -3.04 -19.64 5.85
N LEU A 125 -2.63 -18.44 5.43
CA LEU A 125 -2.16 -17.39 6.33
C LEU A 125 -3.27 -16.91 7.28
N GLY A 126 -4.47 -16.76 6.73
CA GLY A 126 -5.61 -16.30 7.48
C GLY A 126 -6.57 -15.47 6.62
N TRP A 127 -7.35 -14.64 7.27
CA TRP A 127 -8.37 -13.82 6.59
C TRP A 127 -8.24 -12.36 6.96
N MET A 128 -8.73 -11.50 6.07
CA MET A 128 -8.70 -10.06 6.25
C MET A 128 -10.10 -9.48 6.22
N ILE A 129 -10.40 -8.64 7.20
CA ILE A 129 -11.72 -8.03 7.41
C ILE A 129 -11.56 -6.50 7.44
N GLN A 130 -12.43 -5.80 6.71
CA GLN A 130 -12.58 -4.36 6.87
C GLN A 130 -13.32 -4.08 8.17
N THR A 131 -12.59 -3.67 9.21
CA THR A 131 -13.11 -3.41 10.55
C THR A 131 -12.18 -2.48 11.33
N GLU A 132 -12.75 -1.69 12.23
CA GLU A 132 -12.00 -0.91 13.25
C GLU A 132 -11.55 -1.78 14.43
N GLU A 133 -12.11 -2.97 14.60
CA GLU A 133 -11.79 -3.88 15.69
C GLU A 133 -10.41 -4.51 15.48
N THR A 134 -9.49 -4.26 16.39
CA THR A 134 -8.11 -4.77 16.34
C THR A 134 -7.88 -5.97 17.25
N GLU A 135 -8.86 -6.33 18.10
CA GLU A 135 -8.74 -7.48 18.99
C GLU A 135 -8.51 -8.77 18.20
N HIS A 136 -7.45 -9.49 18.54
CA HIS A 136 -6.96 -10.69 17.86
C HIS A 136 -6.45 -10.49 16.43
N SER A 137 -6.35 -9.25 15.95
CA SER A 137 -5.68 -8.98 14.67
C SER A 137 -4.16 -9.15 14.82
N ILE A 138 -3.51 -9.44 13.68
CA ILE A 138 -2.05 -9.44 13.63
C ILE A 138 -1.59 -7.98 13.73
N PRO A 139 -0.76 -7.62 14.70
CA PRO A 139 -0.16 -6.29 14.76
C PRO A 139 0.63 -6.04 13.47
N GLN A 140 0.75 -4.78 13.09
CA GLN A 140 1.63 -4.42 11.98
C GLN A 140 3.03 -4.95 12.32
N GLN A 141 3.60 -5.75 11.42
CA GLN A 141 4.95 -6.26 11.63
C GLN A 141 5.90 -5.08 11.84
N GLU A 142 6.57 -5.07 12.99
CA GLU A 142 7.76 -4.23 13.13
C GLU A 142 8.79 -4.74 12.15
N ILE A 143 9.22 -3.85 11.25
CA ILE A 143 10.24 -4.19 10.27
C ILE A 143 11.54 -4.28 11.01
N ASP A 144 12.31 -5.34 10.77
CA ASP A 144 13.67 -5.41 11.27
C ASP A 144 14.47 -4.20 10.74
N GLY A 145 14.74 -3.24 11.62
CA GLY A 145 15.42 -1.99 11.27
C GLY A 145 16.80 -2.22 10.67
N GLU A 146 17.41 -3.38 10.90
CA GLU A 146 18.68 -3.74 10.26
C GLU A 146 18.53 -3.94 8.73
N LEU A 147 17.32 -4.24 8.24
CA LEU A 147 17.03 -4.36 6.81
C LEU A 147 16.79 -3.01 6.14
N LEU A 148 16.57 -1.95 6.91
CA LEU A 148 16.32 -0.61 6.41
C LEU A 148 17.61 0.18 6.30
N LYS A 149 18.40 -0.05 5.23
CA LYS A 149 19.72 0.59 5.08
C LYS A 149 19.80 1.43 3.82
N ILE A 150 20.31 2.67 4.01
CA ILE A 150 20.84 3.53 2.95
C ILE A 150 22.31 3.77 3.27
N SER A 151 23.17 3.55 2.33
CA SER A 151 24.63 3.73 2.48
C SER A 151 25.18 4.59 1.35
N GLY A 152 25.93 5.62 1.71
CA GLY A 152 26.70 6.37 0.74
C GLY A 152 27.95 5.58 0.32
N ALA A 153 28.22 5.58 -0.95
CA ALA A 153 29.40 4.94 -1.51
C ALA A 153 30.04 5.83 -2.57
N ARG A 154 31.30 5.52 -2.90
CA ARG A 154 32.04 6.23 -3.92
C ARG A 154 32.71 5.24 -4.86
N LEU A 155 32.55 5.46 -6.17
CA LEU A 155 33.24 4.68 -7.18
C LEU A 155 34.74 4.87 -7.06
N LYS A 156 35.48 3.76 -6.94
CA LYS A 156 36.91 3.75 -6.93
C LYS A 156 37.43 3.66 -8.37
N ASN A 157 38.37 4.57 -8.72
CA ASN A 157 39.14 4.52 -9.98
C ASN A 157 38.31 4.64 -11.27
N ASN A 158 37.30 5.44 -11.34
CA ASN A 158 36.57 5.64 -12.57
C ASN A 158 37.23 6.70 -13.45
N ARG A 159 38.30 6.32 -14.19
CA ARG A 159 39.00 7.17 -15.16
C ARG A 159 38.17 7.56 -16.38
N GLN A 160 37.00 6.93 -16.60
CA GLN A 160 36.14 7.17 -17.76
C GLN A 160 35.02 8.19 -17.46
N PHE A 161 34.85 8.59 -16.22
CA PHE A 161 33.83 9.56 -15.86
C PHE A 161 34.45 10.96 -15.90
N ASP A 162 34.11 11.75 -16.93
CA ASP A 162 34.62 13.10 -17.14
C ASP A 162 33.97 14.17 -16.23
N GLY A 163 33.09 13.77 -15.33
CA GLY A 163 32.41 14.64 -14.38
C GLY A 163 31.30 15.51 -14.94
N LYS A 164 31.00 15.39 -16.24
CA LYS A 164 30.01 16.21 -16.92
C LYS A 164 28.65 15.49 -17.04
N TRP A 165 28.00 15.27 -15.91
CA TRP A 165 26.63 14.70 -15.91
C TRP A 165 25.56 15.76 -16.22
N LEU A 166 25.87 17.05 -16.02
CA LEU A 166 24.99 18.15 -16.41
C LEU A 166 25.28 18.58 -17.84
N ASN A 167 24.23 18.78 -18.62
CA ASN A 167 24.35 19.35 -19.94
C ASN A 167 24.53 20.87 -19.83
N GLU A 168 25.77 21.36 -20.04
CA GLU A 168 26.11 22.77 -19.97
C GLU A 168 25.33 23.65 -21.00
N ASN A 169 24.74 23.03 -22.02
CA ASN A 169 23.94 23.71 -23.02
C ASN A 169 22.44 23.76 -22.71
N ASP A 170 22.01 23.08 -21.65
CA ASP A 170 20.63 23.08 -21.21
C ASP A 170 20.37 24.24 -20.24
N ALA A 171 19.55 25.19 -20.68
CA ALA A 171 19.27 26.42 -19.93
C ALA A 171 18.62 26.14 -18.57
N LEU A 172 17.81 25.05 -18.46
CA LEU A 172 17.14 24.68 -17.23
C LEU A 172 18.12 24.10 -16.22
N GLN A 173 18.99 23.19 -16.67
CA GLN A 173 20.05 22.62 -15.84
C GLN A 173 21.04 23.71 -15.37
N GLN A 174 21.40 24.64 -16.25
CA GLN A 174 22.23 25.80 -15.86
C GLN A 174 21.55 26.69 -14.83
N ALA A 175 20.24 26.95 -14.97
CA ALA A 175 19.50 27.74 -13.98
C ALA A 175 19.48 27.05 -12.61
N TYR A 176 19.26 25.73 -12.58
CA TYR A 176 19.30 24.92 -11.36
C TYR A 176 20.67 24.96 -10.70
N VAL A 177 21.75 24.76 -11.45
CA VAL A 177 23.12 24.83 -10.93
C VAL A 177 23.45 26.22 -10.38
N ARG A 178 23.03 27.29 -11.06
CA ARG A 178 23.24 28.65 -10.55
C ARG A 178 22.48 28.92 -9.24
N ALA A 179 21.25 28.43 -9.16
CA ALA A 179 20.42 28.62 -7.97
C ALA A 179 20.98 27.83 -6.75
N ASN A 180 21.55 26.66 -6.99
CA ASN A 180 21.99 25.72 -5.95
C ASN A 180 23.51 25.45 -5.95
N GLY A 181 24.30 26.19 -6.71
CA GLY A 181 25.69 25.89 -7.06
C GLY A 181 26.69 25.71 -5.90
N HIS A 182 26.33 26.15 -4.70
CA HIS A 182 27.11 25.93 -3.49
C HIS A 182 26.63 24.69 -2.70
N VAL A 183 25.48 24.13 -3.05
CA VAL A 183 24.86 22.97 -2.38
C VAL A 183 25.09 21.69 -3.16
N ILE A 184 25.26 21.80 -4.48
CA ILE A 184 25.49 20.64 -5.34
C ILE A 184 26.89 20.11 -5.07
N ASN A 185 26.95 18.92 -4.50
CA ASN A 185 28.19 18.18 -4.41
C ASN A 185 28.54 17.65 -5.82
N ASN A 186 29.48 18.33 -6.47
CA ASN A 186 29.90 18.01 -7.83
C ASN A 186 30.81 16.77 -7.93
N ASP A 187 30.75 15.87 -6.95
CA ASP A 187 31.46 14.60 -7.03
C ASP A 187 30.60 13.53 -7.73
N PRO A 188 30.79 13.36 -9.05
CA PRO A 188 29.99 12.40 -9.83
C PRO A 188 30.29 10.93 -9.48
N CYS A 189 31.27 10.72 -8.61
CA CYS A 189 31.60 9.39 -8.13
C CYS A 189 30.84 8.98 -6.86
N GLN A 190 30.09 9.88 -6.26
CA GLN A 190 29.24 9.55 -5.11
C GLN A 190 27.91 8.96 -5.58
N TYR A 191 27.47 7.92 -4.90
CA TYR A 191 26.15 7.30 -5.08
C TYR A 191 25.65 6.75 -3.76
N PHE A 192 24.37 6.54 -3.69
CA PHE A 192 23.72 5.88 -2.56
C PHE A 192 23.25 4.49 -2.98
N THR A 193 23.41 3.54 -2.09
CA THR A 193 22.80 2.21 -2.21
C THR A 193 21.67 2.11 -1.21
N ILE A 194 20.56 1.56 -1.64
CA ILE A 194 19.42 1.24 -0.80
C ILE A 194 19.21 -0.26 -0.81
N THR A 195 18.88 -0.85 0.33
CA THR A 195 18.49 -2.25 0.36
C THR A 195 17.11 -2.43 -0.30
N GLU A 196 16.87 -3.58 -0.90
CA GLU A 196 15.57 -3.90 -1.51
C GLU A 196 14.43 -3.80 -0.49
N SER A 197 14.64 -4.26 0.73
CA SER A 197 13.67 -4.13 1.83
C SER A 197 13.34 -2.66 2.14
N ALA A 198 14.36 -1.79 2.17
CA ALA A 198 14.18 -0.37 2.39
C ALA A 198 13.40 0.30 1.24
N GLU A 199 13.69 -0.06 0.00
CA GLU A 199 12.97 0.43 -1.17
C GLU A 199 11.48 0.03 -1.11
N GLN A 200 11.18 -1.23 -0.84
CA GLN A 200 9.80 -1.72 -0.74
C GLN A 200 9.02 -1.01 0.38
N GLU A 201 9.65 -0.82 1.55
CA GLU A 201 8.99 -0.11 2.65
C GLU A 201 8.80 1.38 2.36
N LEU A 202 9.72 2.03 1.66
CA LEU A 202 9.53 3.43 1.21
C LEU A 202 8.38 3.54 0.21
N ILE A 203 8.28 2.61 -0.75
CA ILE A 203 7.16 2.58 -1.69
C ILE A 203 5.84 2.41 -0.94
N LYS A 204 5.77 1.48 0.00
CA LYS A 204 4.59 1.24 0.83
C LYS A 204 4.23 2.48 1.66
N ALA A 205 5.20 3.04 2.39
CA ALA A 205 5.01 4.24 3.20
C ALA A 205 4.53 5.43 2.35
N THR A 206 5.11 5.63 1.18
CA THR A 206 4.71 6.68 0.24
C THR A 206 3.24 6.53 -0.17
N ASN A 207 2.83 5.33 -0.57
CA ASN A 207 1.45 5.07 -1.00
C ASN A 207 0.44 5.24 0.16
N GLU A 208 0.75 4.72 1.33
CA GLU A 208 -0.12 4.84 2.51
C GLU A 208 -0.26 6.30 2.95
N LEU A 209 0.86 7.01 3.09
CA LEU A 209 0.85 8.42 3.49
C LEU A 209 0.13 9.30 2.48
N HIS A 210 0.33 9.09 1.18
CA HIS A 210 -0.40 9.84 0.16
C HIS A 210 -1.92 9.71 0.35
N LEU A 211 -2.41 8.51 0.58
CA LEU A 211 -3.83 8.27 0.85
C LEU A 211 -4.30 8.94 2.15
N MET A 212 -3.47 8.93 3.18
CA MET A 212 -3.77 9.63 4.45
C MET A 212 -3.86 11.14 4.26
N TYR A 213 -2.94 11.74 3.50
CA TYR A 213 -2.99 13.18 3.17
C TYR A 213 -4.24 13.53 2.35
N LEU A 214 -4.62 12.70 1.38
CA LEU A 214 -5.87 12.88 0.64
C LEU A 214 -7.09 12.84 1.57
N HIS A 215 -7.13 11.88 2.49
CA HIS A 215 -8.22 11.79 3.46
C HIS A 215 -8.28 13.00 4.41
N ALA A 216 -7.14 13.40 4.95
CA ALA A 216 -7.05 14.57 5.83
C ALA A 216 -7.51 15.85 5.11
N THR A 217 -7.08 16.05 3.87
CA THR A 217 -7.48 17.19 3.04
C THR A 217 -8.99 17.19 2.78
N ASP A 218 -9.57 16.04 2.45
CA ASP A 218 -11.01 15.91 2.23
C ASP A 218 -11.81 16.29 3.49
N LYS A 219 -11.35 15.83 4.65
CA LYS A 219 -11.98 16.17 5.95
C LYS A 219 -11.88 17.66 6.24
N VAL A 220 -10.71 18.26 6.06
CA VAL A 220 -10.50 19.71 6.29
C VAL A 220 -11.39 20.55 5.38
N LEU A 221 -11.47 20.22 4.10
CA LEU A 221 -12.27 20.97 3.13
C LEU A 221 -13.79 20.87 3.36
N LYS A 222 -14.25 19.84 4.05
CA LYS A 222 -15.67 19.64 4.41
C LYS A 222 -16.07 20.34 5.71
N ASP A 223 -15.11 20.74 6.53
CA ASP A 223 -15.33 21.34 7.84
C ASP A 223 -14.73 22.75 7.88
N ASP A 224 -15.62 23.76 7.91
CA ASP A 224 -15.21 25.17 7.93
C ASP A 224 -14.37 25.53 9.17
N SER A 225 -14.57 24.86 10.29
CA SER A 225 -13.80 25.09 11.51
C SER A 225 -12.36 24.58 11.39
N LEU A 226 -12.17 23.44 10.74
CA LEU A 226 -10.84 22.90 10.43
C LEU A 226 -10.15 23.73 9.36
N LEU A 227 -10.86 24.09 8.29
CA LEU A 227 -10.29 24.90 7.22
C LEU A 227 -9.83 26.28 7.70
N ALA A 228 -10.52 26.86 8.67
CA ALA A 228 -10.13 28.14 9.28
C ALA A 228 -8.78 28.10 9.99
N LEU A 229 -8.33 26.92 10.49
CA LEU A 229 -7.04 26.77 11.16
C LEU A 229 -5.84 26.96 10.21
N PHE A 230 -6.06 26.85 8.90
CA PHE A 230 -5.03 27.04 7.88
C PHE A 230 -4.81 28.50 7.47
N ASP A 231 -5.56 29.43 8.06
CA ASP A 231 -5.48 30.89 7.80
C ASP A 231 -5.59 31.27 6.31
N ILE A 232 -6.29 30.42 5.53
CA ILE A 232 -6.53 30.67 4.10
C ILE A 232 -7.67 31.68 3.97
N PRO A 233 -7.51 32.77 3.19
CA PRO A 233 -8.57 33.74 2.98
C PRO A 233 -9.90 33.10 2.54
N LYS A 234 -10.99 33.41 3.25
CA LYS A 234 -12.30 32.77 3.01
C LYS A 234 -12.80 32.90 1.57
N ILE A 235 -12.41 33.98 0.88
CA ILE A 235 -12.76 34.19 -0.53
C ILE A 235 -12.23 33.08 -1.44
N LEU A 236 -11.16 32.35 -1.04
CA LEU A 236 -10.55 31.25 -1.80
C LEU A 236 -11.18 29.89 -1.50
N TRP A 237 -11.96 29.76 -0.42
CA TRP A 237 -12.53 28.46 -0.01
C TRP A 237 -13.38 27.77 -1.09
N PRO A 238 -14.28 28.47 -1.81
CA PRO A 238 -15.03 27.87 -2.90
C PRO A 238 -14.12 27.31 -4.00
N ARG A 239 -13.03 28.03 -4.33
CA ARG A 239 -12.06 27.60 -5.33
C ARG A 239 -11.27 26.37 -4.87
N LEU A 240 -10.88 26.31 -3.60
CA LEU A 240 -10.21 25.12 -3.04
C LEU A 240 -11.11 23.89 -3.13
N ARG A 241 -12.37 24.01 -2.73
CA ARG A 241 -13.33 22.90 -2.82
C ARG A 241 -13.58 22.46 -4.26
N LEU A 242 -13.68 23.40 -5.18
CA LEU A 242 -13.84 23.10 -6.61
C LEU A 242 -12.61 22.38 -7.15
N SER A 243 -11.40 22.88 -6.87
CA SER A 243 -10.15 22.23 -7.25
C SER A 243 -10.08 20.81 -6.69
N TRP A 244 -10.46 20.62 -5.43
CA TRP A 244 -10.50 19.30 -4.80
C TRP A 244 -11.47 18.32 -5.49
N GLN A 245 -12.64 18.78 -5.92
CA GLN A 245 -13.59 17.96 -6.69
C GLN A 245 -13.00 17.48 -8.02
N TRP A 246 -12.14 18.29 -8.64
CA TRP A 246 -11.52 18.01 -9.94
C TRP A 246 -10.14 17.37 -9.83
N ARG A 247 -9.64 17.06 -8.61
CA ARG A 247 -8.27 16.58 -8.36
C ARG A 247 -7.85 15.37 -9.21
N ARG A 248 -8.80 14.52 -9.60
CA ARG A 248 -8.52 13.34 -10.44
C ARG A 248 -8.14 13.68 -11.88
N HIS A 249 -8.37 14.91 -12.29
CA HIS A 249 -8.03 15.41 -13.61
C HIS A 249 -6.73 16.21 -13.61
N HIS A 250 -6.10 16.39 -12.47
CA HIS A 250 -4.84 17.08 -12.33
C HIS A 250 -3.70 16.07 -12.18
N MET A 251 -2.61 16.33 -12.88
CA MET A 251 -1.35 15.63 -12.64
C MET A 251 -0.68 16.30 -11.43
N ILE A 252 -0.51 15.55 -10.36
CA ILE A 252 0.15 16.03 -9.16
C ILE A 252 1.44 15.24 -9.03
N THR A 253 2.56 15.94 -9.01
CA THR A 253 3.86 15.37 -8.69
C THR A 253 4.23 15.83 -7.29
N GLY A 254 4.58 14.89 -6.41
CA GLY A 254 4.95 15.19 -5.06
C GLY A 254 6.24 14.47 -4.66
N ARG A 255 6.95 15.03 -3.67
CA ARG A 255 8.10 14.42 -3.03
C ARG A 255 7.85 14.33 -1.54
N MET A 256 8.01 13.15 -0.99
CA MET A 256 8.00 12.93 0.46
C MET A 256 9.43 12.83 0.96
N ASP A 257 9.76 13.61 1.97
CA ASP A 257 11.06 13.58 2.62
C ASP A 257 10.95 12.68 3.86
N PHE A 258 11.71 11.58 3.85
CA PHE A 258 11.65 10.56 4.89
C PHE A 258 12.91 10.55 5.74
N CYS A 259 12.74 10.17 7.02
CA CYS A 259 13.79 9.59 7.84
C CYS A 259 13.58 8.09 7.90
N MET A 260 14.63 7.33 7.75
CA MET A 260 14.63 5.89 7.89
C MET A 260 15.76 5.48 8.85
N ASP A 261 15.39 4.84 9.96
CA ASP A 261 16.33 4.35 10.98
C ASP A 261 15.83 2.98 11.52
N GLU A 262 16.53 2.44 12.51
CA GLU A 262 16.17 1.17 13.20
C GLU A 262 14.74 1.16 13.77
N ARG A 263 14.12 2.31 13.96
CA ARG A 263 12.77 2.49 14.48
C ARG A 263 11.73 2.61 13.36
N GLY A 264 12.14 2.41 12.11
CA GLY A 264 11.28 2.43 10.94
C GLY A 264 11.34 3.74 10.15
N ILE A 265 10.33 3.95 9.31
CA ILE A 265 10.23 5.09 8.40
C ILE A 265 9.32 6.16 9.02
N LYS A 266 9.77 7.40 8.97
CA LYS A 266 9.01 8.58 9.41
C LYS A 266 9.07 9.66 8.35
N VAL A 267 7.94 10.32 8.10
CA VAL A 267 7.88 11.43 7.17
C VAL A 267 8.23 12.74 7.87
N TYR A 268 9.10 13.53 7.25
CA TYR A 268 9.36 14.91 7.65
C TYR A 268 8.39 15.86 6.96
N GLU A 269 8.23 15.69 5.66
CA GLU A 269 7.55 16.64 4.81
C GLU A 269 6.93 15.95 3.59
N TYR A 270 5.82 16.48 3.12
CA TYR A 270 5.24 16.16 1.84
C TYR A 270 5.17 17.42 0.99
N ASN A 271 6.07 17.54 0.03
CA ASN A 271 6.08 18.59 -0.99
C ASN A 271 5.08 18.21 -2.09
N ALA A 272 3.81 18.53 -1.86
CA ALA A 272 2.75 18.27 -2.82
C ALA A 272 2.80 19.33 -3.93
N ASP A 273 2.69 18.86 -5.21
CA ASP A 273 2.74 19.71 -6.40
C ASP A 273 4.05 20.54 -6.51
N SER A 274 5.14 19.95 -6.07
CA SER A 274 6.49 20.55 -6.16
C SER A 274 7.19 20.07 -7.43
N ALA A 275 7.51 20.97 -8.32
CA ALA A 275 8.16 20.66 -9.59
C ALA A 275 9.69 20.45 -9.47
N SER A 276 10.30 20.72 -8.32
CA SER A 276 11.76 20.65 -8.16
C SER A 276 12.31 19.23 -8.38
N CYS A 277 11.53 18.20 -8.06
CA CYS A 277 11.91 16.81 -8.24
C CYS A 277 12.07 16.37 -9.71
N HIS A 278 11.64 17.18 -10.66
CA HIS A 278 11.84 16.92 -12.10
C HIS A 278 13.23 17.33 -12.58
N THR A 279 13.96 18.07 -11.81
CA THR A 279 15.29 18.57 -12.16
C THR A 279 16.41 17.93 -11.32
N GLU A 280 16.06 17.15 -10.33
CA GLU A 280 16.94 16.36 -9.50
C GLU A 280 17.10 14.92 -10.07
#